data_25bef931d875d96bacac4ee997309470
#
_entry.id   25bef931d875d96bacac4ee997309470
#
_cell.length_a   1.000
_cell.length_b   1.000
_cell.length_c   1.000
_cell.angle_alpha   90.00
_cell.angle_beta   90.00
_cell.angle_gamma   90.00
#
_symmetry.space_group_name_H-M   'P 1'
#
loop_
_entity.id
_entity.type
_entity.pdbx_description
1 polymer ?
#
loop_
_entity_poly.entity_id
_entity_poly.type
_entity_poly.pdbx_seq_one_letter_code
_entity_poly.pdbx_strand_id
1 'polypeptide(L)'
;MADDDPAYVRARVPDYADYADEASRHHTDLVLRTFVGEHLNDARQRVGDELDERTSKTLDELILHCQFTDQAFIHWLDHARLDPPLVASLVAIDRRLVELAERVKDANASDLHDLLEAIDIAFEHRREPLPA
;
A
#
# COMPACT_ATOMS: atom_id res chain seq x y z
N MET A 1 -12.81 -0.34 -13.07
CA MET A 1 -14.15 -0.16 -12.47
C MET A 1 -14.06 -0.30 -10.96
N ALA A 2 -14.68 0.62 -10.22
CA ALA A 2 -14.61 0.62 -8.77
C ALA A 2 -15.16 -0.68 -8.14
N ASP A 3 -16.16 -1.28 -8.76
CA ASP A 3 -16.77 -2.53 -8.28
C ASP A 3 -15.83 -3.73 -8.31
N ASP A 4 -14.81 -3.68 -9.18
CA ASP A 4 -13.83 -4.76 -9.33
C ASP A 4 -12.65 -4.62 -8.35
N ASP A 5 -12.49 -3.46 -7.73
CA ASP A 5 -11.33 -3.17 -6.87
C ASP A 5 -11.21 -4.12 -5.67
N PRO A 6 -12.29 -4.39 -4.90
CA PRO A 6 -12.17 -5.33 -3.79
C PRO A 6 -11.79 -6.73 -4.23
N ALA A 7 -12.35 -7.21 -5.35
CA ALA A 7 -12.04 -8.54 -5.87
C ALA A 7 -10.59 -8.63 -6.35
N TYR A 8 -10.09 -7.57 -6.99
CA TYR A 8 -8.70 -7.49 -7.44
C TYR A 8 -7.75 -7.64 -6.25
N VAL A 9 -7.98 -6.88 -5.18
CA VAL A 9 -7.13 -6.90 -4.00
C VAL A 9 -7.24 -8.25 -3.27
N ARG A 10 -8.44 -8.76 -3.06
CA ARG A 10 -8.65 -10.05 -2.39
C ARG A 10 -7.99 -11.21 -3.09
N ALA A 11 -7.94 -11.18 -4.42
CA ALA A 11 -7.30 -12.24 -5.19
C ALA A 11 -5.79 -12.29 -4.96
N ARG A 12 -5.17 -11.19 -4.53
CA ARG A 12 -3.72 -11.05 -4.38
C ARG A 12 -3.26 -10.96 -2.95
N VAL A 13 -4.06 -10.36 -2.07
CA VAL A 13 -3.70 -10.13 -0.67
C VAL A 13 -4.53 -11.06 0.21
N PRO A 14 -3.93 -12.13 0.76
CA PRO A 14 -4.66 -13.05 1.65
C PRO A 14 -5.28 -12.32 2.83
N ASP A 15 -6.51 -12.70 3.17
CA ASP A 15 -7.26 -12.17 4.32
C ASP A 15 -7.69 -10.70 4.20
N TYR A 16 -7.55 -10.09 3.02
CA TYR A 16 -8.03 -8.73 2.80
C TYR A 16 -9.57 -8.71 2.87
N ALA A 17 -10.11 -7.90 3.78
CA ALA A 17 -11.55 -7.84 4.05
C ALA A 17 -12.19 -6.47 3.77
N ASP A 18 -11.45 -5.56 3.15
CA ASP A 18 -11.76 -4.14 2.99
C ASP A 18 -12.07 -3.42 4.32
N TYR A 19 -12.80 -2.29 4.29
CA TYR A 19 -12.99 -1.45 5.47
C TYR A 19 -14.45 -1.32 5.88
N ALA A 20 -15.34 -2.02 5.21
CA ALA A 20 -16.77 -1.94 5.52
C ALA A 20 -17.08 -2.52 6.90
N ASP A 21 -16.41 -3.60 7.28
CA ASP A 21 -16.53 -4.21 8.60
C ASP A 21 -15.54 -3.57 9.57
N GLU A 22 -16.07 -2.82 10.55
CA GLU A 22 -15.27 -2.11 11.54
C GLU A 22 -14.28 -3.02 12.27
N ALA A 23 -14.70 -4.24 12.62
CA ALA A 23 -13.84 -5.17 13.35
C ALA A 23 -12.63 -5.64 12.54
N SER A 24 -12.69 -5.57 11.21
CA SER A 24 -11.63 -6.05 10.32
C SER A 24 -10.68 -4.96 9.84
N ARG A 25 -10.93 -3.69 10.15
CA ARG A 25 -10.17 -2.57 9.59
C ARG A 25 -8.67 -2.61 9.88
N HIS A 26 -8.28 -2.87 11.12
CA HIS A 26 -6.87 -2.95 11.50
C HIS A 26 -6.19 -4.13 10.82
N HIS A 27 -6.87 -5.26 10.74
CA HIS A 27 -6.32 -6.44 10.08
C HIS A 27 -6.16 -6.20 8.58
N THR A 28 -7.13 -5.56 7.94
CA THR A 28 -7.07 -5.19 6.52
C THR A 28 -5.85 -4.30 6.25
N ASP A 29 -5.61 -3.29 7.10
CA ASP A 29 -4.43 -2.45 7.01
C ASP A 29 -3.14 -3.26 7.12
N LEU A 30 -3.08 -4.16 8.11
CA LEU A 30 -1.90 -4.98 8.35
C LEU A 30 -1.57 -5.88 7.15
N VAL A 31 -2.56 -6.59 6.60
CA VAL A 31 -2.28 -7.53 5.50
C VAL A 31 -1.89 -6.78 4.23
N LEU A 32 -2.45 -5.59 3.99
CA LEU A 32 -2.06 -4.76 2.85
C LEU A 32 -0.62 -4.28 2.97
N ARG A 33 -0.25 -3.72 4.13
CA ARG A 33 1.13 -3.26 4.37
C ARG A 33 2.13 -4.40 4.26
N THR A 34 1.78 -5.56 4.78
CA THR A 34 2.63 -6.75 4.70
C THR A 34 2.86 -7.15 3.25
N PHE A 35 1.81 -7.16 2.43
CA PHE A 35 1.94 -7.47 1.01
C PHE A 35 2.91 -6.51 0.30
N VAL A 36 2.71 -5.21 0.48
CA VAL A 36 3.58 -4.21 -0.14
C VAL A 36 5.03 -4.35 0.37
N GLY A 37 5.20 -4.51 1.68
CA GLY A 37 6.51 -4.63 2.31
C GLY A 37 7.30 -5.84 1.81
N GLU A 38 6.64 -6.97 1.60
CA GLU A 38 7.29 -8.18 1.06
C GLU A 38 7.85 -7.93 -0.33
N HIS A 39 7.10 -7.25 -1.19
CA HIS A 39 7.56 -6.92 -2.54
C HIS A 39 8.72 -5.93 -2.52
N LEU A 40 8.69 -4.96 -1.61
CA LEU A 40 9.80 -4.02 -1.43
C LEU A 40 11.06 -4.71 -0.93
N ASN A 41 10.93 -5.64 0.01
CA ASN A 41 12.07 -6.44 0.50
C ASN A 41 12.67 -7.31 -0.61
N ASP A 42 11.84 -7.91 -1.45
CA ASP A 42 12.31 -8.69 -2.60
C ASP A 42 13.13 -7.82 -3.55
N ALA A 43 12.66 -6.60 -3.83
CA ALA A 43 13.39 -5.66 -4.68
C ALA A 43 14.75 -5.29 -4.06
N ARG A 44 14.78 -5.07 -2.74
CA ARG A 44 16.04 -4.78 -2.05
C ARG A 44 17.04 -5.90 -2.22
N GLN A 45 16.61 -7.14 -2.05
CA GLN A 45 17.50 -8.30 -2.19
C GLN A 45 17.98 -8.47 -3.63
N ARG A 46 17.10 -8.18 -4.59
CA ARG A 46 17.38 -8.42 -6.01
C ARG A 46 18.26 -7.35 -6.64
N VAL A 47 18.01 -6.08 -6.36
CA VAL A 47 18.69 -4.95 -7.02
C VAL A 47 19.26 -3.90 -6.05
N GLY A 48 19.25 -4.17 -4.75
CA GLY A 48 19.66 -3.18 -3.73
C GLY A 48 21.06 -2.61 -3.96
N ASP A 49 22.01 -3.46 -4.40
CA ASP A 49 23.39 -3.05 -4.63
C ASP A 49 23.56 -2.15 -5.87
N GLU A 50 22.55 -2.11 -6.74
CA GLU A 50 22.58 -1.31 -7.96
C GLU A 50 21.93 0.05 -7.79
N LEU A 51 21.30 0.31 -6.64
CA LEU A 51 20.55 1.56 -6.40
C LEU A 51 21.48 2.69 -6.00
N ASP A 52 21.17 3.91 -6.44
CA ASP A 52 21.83 5.10 -5.92
C ASP A 52 21.41 5.33 -4.46
N GLU A 53 22.13 6.20 -3.77
CA GLU A 53 21.92 6.46 -2.35
C GLU A 53 20.51 6.97 -2.07
N ARG A 54 20.00 7.85 -2.91
CA ARG A 54 18.67 8.44 -2.74
C ARG A 54 17.57 7.38 -2.87
N THR A 55 17.64 6.56 -3.91
CA THR A 55 16.67 5.49 -4.15
C THR A 55 16.74 4.44 -3.05
N SER A 56 17.94 4.08 -2.64
CA SER A 56 18.15 3.13 -1.53
C SER A 56 17.52 3.64 -0.24
N LYS A 57 17.70 4.92 0.07
CA LYS A 57 17.10 5.54 1.26
C LYS A 57 15.58 5.53 1.20
N THR A 58 15.01 5.89 0.06
CA THR A 58 13.55 5.87 -0.14
C THR A 58 12.99 4.47 0.05
N LEU A 59 13.68 3.47 -0.50
CA LEU A 59 13.27 2.07 -0.34
C LEU A 59 13.27 1.65 1.13
N ASP A 60 14.33 1.99 1.88
CA ASP A 60 14.40 1.67 3.31
C ASP A 60 13.28 2.34 4.11
N GLU A 61 12.98 3.60 3.82
CA GLU A 61 11.92 4.33 4.51
C GLU A 61 10.54 3.71 4.23
N LEU A 62 10.28 3.28 3.00
CA LEU A 62 9.03 2.62 2.65
C LEU A 62 8.90 1.25 3.30
N ILE A 63 9.98 0.48 3.37
CA ILE A 63 9.99 -0.82 4.05
C ILE A 63 9.63 -0.62 5.53
N LEU A 64 10.23 0.38 6.19
CA LEU A 64 9.90 0.70 7.57
C LEU A 64 8.43 1.09 7.72
N HIS A 65 7.92 1.90 6.80
CA HIS A 65 6.51 2.30 6.82
C HIS A 65 5.58 1.07 6.75
N CYS A 66 5.96 0.06 5.97
CA CYS A 66 5.17 -1.16 5.86
C CYS A 66 5.25 -2.05 7.10
N GLN A 67 6.36 -2.00 7.84
CA GLN A 67 6.59 -2.82 9.04
C GLN A 67 5.88 -2.29 10.28
N PHE A 68 5.69 -0.98 10.37
CA PHE A 68 5.11 -0.34 11.56
C PHE A 68 3.75 0.26 11.23
N THR A 69 2.86 0.20 12.22
CA THR A 69 1.52 0.80 12.09
C THR A 69 1.64 2.33 11.95
N ASP A 70 0.98 2.87 10.93
CA ASP A 70 0.85 4.32 10.78
C ASP A 70 -0.20 4.79 11.80
N GLN A 71 0.25 5.39 12.89
CA GLN A 71 -0.63 5.81 13.98
C GLN A 71 -1.63 6.87 13.53
N ALA A 72 -1.23 7.78 12.64
CA ALA A 72 -2.14 8.80 12.13
C ALA A 72 -3.28 8.17 11.32
N PHE A 73 -2.95 7.21 10.46
CA PHE A 73 -3.95 6.51 9.67
C PHE A 73 -4.89 5.69 10.55
N ILE A 74 -4.36 4.95 11.52
CA ILE A 74 -5.17 4.12 12.42
C ILE A 74 -6.08 4.99 13.29
N HIS A 75 -5.57 6.11 13.81
CA HIS A 75 -6.39 7.03 14.58
C HIS A 75 -7.55 7.56 13.73
N TRP A 76 -7.26 8.00 12.51
CA TRP A 76 -8.30 8.44 11.58
C TRP A 76 -9.31 7.33 11.30
N LEU A 77 -8.82 6.12 11.02
CA LEU A 77 -9.64 4.96 10.69
C LEU A 77 -10.60 4.59 11.83
N ASP A 78 -10.12 4.67 13.08
CA ASP A 78 -10.91 4.34 14.26
C ASP A 78 -12.04 5.34 14.52
N HIS A 79 -11.88 6.59 14.07
CA HIS A 79 -12.83 7.67 14.35
C HIS A 79 -13.61 8.10 13.12
N ALA A 80 -13.22 7.65 11.93
CA ALA A 80 -13.87 8.04 10.70
C ALA A 80 -15.22 7.32 10.53
N ARG A 81 -16.18 8.06 10.00
CA ARG A 81 -17.43 7.46 9.57
C ARG A 81 -17.25 7.01 8.13
N LEU A 82 -17.05 5.72 7.93
CA LEU A 82 -16.77 5.16 6.61
C LEU A 82 -18.06 4.82 5.89
N ASP A 83 -18.58 5.78 5.15
CA ASP A 83 -19.70 5.53 4.24
C ASP A 83 -19.19 4.80 2.98
N PRO A 84 -20.09 4.24 2.15
CA PRO A 84 -19.68 3.48 0.97
C PRO A 84 -18.76 4.22 0.01
N PRO A 85 -18.94 5.51 -0.33
CA PRO A 85 -17.99 6.21 -1.20
C PRO A 85 -16.58 6.29 -0.62
N LEU A 86 -16.45 6.48 0.69
CA LEU A 86 -15.14 6.57 1.33
C LEU A 86 -14.45 5.21 1.39
N VAL A 87 -15.21 4.14 1.68
CA VAL A 87 -14.69 2.77 1.60
C VAL A 87 -14.18 2.48 0.19
N ALA A 88 -14.96 2.86 -0.83
CA ALA A 88 -14.56 2.66 -2.22
C ALA A 88 -13.26 3.39 -2.56
N SER A 89 -13.08 4.61 -2.04
CA SER A 89 -11.84 5.38 -2.22
C SER A 89 -10.63 4.68 -1.58
N LEU A 90 -10.80 4.17 -0.36
CA LEU A 90 -9.72 3.42 0.31
C LEU A 90 -9.34 2.17 -0.47
N VAL A 91 -10.32 1.41 -0.92
CA VAL A 91 -10.08 0.17 -1.67
C VAL A 91 -9.40 0.48 -3.00
N ALA A 92 -9.78 1.57 -3.68
CA ALA A 92 -9.13 1.99 -4.92
C ALA A 92 -7.65 2.33 -4.70
N ILE A 93 -7.34 3.00 -3.59
CA ILE A 93 -5.95 3.30 -3.23
C ILE A 93 -5.19 2.00 -2.91
N ASP A 94 -5.79 1.09 -2.18
CA ASP A 94 -5.19 -0.21 -1.86
C ASP A 94 -4.91 -1.01 -3.13
N ARG A 95 -5.85 -1.00 -4.08
CA ARG A 95 -5.61 -1.62 -5.41
C ARG A 95 -4.40 -1.00 -6.09
N ARG A 96 -4.29 0.33 -6.06
CA ARG A 96 -3.15 1.02 -6.66
C ARG A 96 -1.83 0.58 -6.01
N LEU A 97 -1.80 0.46 -4.68
CA LEU A 97 -0.63 -0.04 -3.95
C LEU A 97 -0.26 -1.46 -4.36
N VAL A 98 -1.24 -2.34 -4.51
CA VAL A 98 -1.02 -3.71 -4.96
C VAL A 98 -0.46 -3.75 -6.38
N GLU A 99 -1.01 -2.97 -7.30
CA GLU A 99 -0.52 -2.88 -8.66
C GLU A 99 0.93 -2.40 -8.71
N LEU A 100 1.26 -1.37 -7.92
CA LEU A 100 2.61 -0.84 -7.85
C LEU A 100 3.60 -1.84 -7.24
N ALA A 101 3.19 -2.52 -6.17
CA ALA A 101 4.02 -3.55 -5.54
C ALA A 101 4.35 -4.68 -6.51
N GLU A 102 3.38 -5.10 -7.31
CA GLU A 102 3.60 -6.14 -8.32
C GLU A 102 4.56 -5.68 -9.42
N ARG A 103 4.54 -4.41 -9.78
CA ARG A 103 5.51 -3.84 -10.74
C ARG A 103 6.91 -3.79 -10.15
N VAL A 104 7.04 -3.49 -8.87
CA VAL A 104 8.32 -3.47 -8.17
C VAL A 104 9.01 -4.84 -8.26
N LYS A 105 8.23 -5.90 -8.20
CA LYS A 105 8.74 -7.26 -8.26
C LYS A 105 9.62 -7.52 -9.50
N ASP A 106 9.26 -6.94 -10.64
CA ASP A 106 9.94 -7.17 -11.91
C ASP A 106 10.78 -5.98 -12.38
N ALA A 107 10.81 -4.89 -11.62
CA ALA A 107 11.50 -3.67 -12.01
C ALA A 107 13.01 -3.81 -11.93
N ASN A 108 13.73 -3.19 -12.87
CA ASN A 108 15.16 -3.02 -12.76
C ASN A 108 15.48 -1.80 -11.88
N ALA A 109 16.76 -1.61 -11.54
CA ALA A 109 17.18 -0.51 -10.67
C ALA A 109 16.80 0.87 -11.23
N SER A 110 16.87 1.05 -12.56
CA SER A 110 16.59 2.35 -13.17
C SER A 110 15.11 2.73 -13.11
N ASP A 111 14.20 1.76 -13.09
CA ASP A 111 12.77 2.01 -13.03
C ASP A 111 12.23 2.12 -11.60
N LEU A 112 13.01 1.64 -10.64
CA LEU A 112 12.54 1.49 -9.27
C LEU A 112 12.23 2.83 -8.61
N HIS A 113 13.03 3.86 -8.87
CA HIS A 113 12.84 5.18 -8.25
C HIS A 113 11.42 5.72 -8.46
N ASP A 114 10.93 5.70 -9.69
CA ASP A 114 9.60 6.23 -10.02
C ASP A 114 8.49 5.39 -9.38
N LEU A 115 8.67 4.08 -9.32
CA LEU A 115 7.71 3.18 -8.66
C LEU A 115 7.64 3.46 -7.16
N LEU A 116 8.80 3.68 -6.52
CA LEU A 116 8.84 3.99 -5.08
C LEU A 116 8.17 5.33 -4.78
N GLU A 117 8.38 6.33 -5.62
CA GLU A 117 7.69 7.62 -5.46
C GLU A 117 6.17 7.44 -5.58
N ALA A 118 5.71 6.66 -6.55
CA ALA A 118 4.28 6.39 -6.73
C ALA A 118 3.68 5.66 -5.51
N ILE A 119 4.42 4.72 -4.92
CA ILE A 119 3.99 4.01 -3.71
C ILE A 119 3.89 4.99 -2.54
N ASP A 120 4.87 5.86 -2.37
CA ASP A 120 4.86 6.87 -1.30
C ASP A 120 3.64 7.79 -1.43
N ILE A 121 3.36 8.27 -2.62
CA ILE A 121 2.19 9.12 -2.90
C ILE A 121 0.89 8.37 -2.60
N ALA A 122 0.80 7.09 -2.97
CA ALA A 122 -0.40 6.29 -2.69
C ALA A 122 -0.63 6.12 -1.18
N PHE A 123 0.43 5.91 -0.39
CA PHE A 123 0.31 5.87 1.06
C PHE A 123 -0.13 7.21 1.64
N GLU A 124 0.34 8.33 1.11
CA GLU A 124 -0.11 9.65 1.54
C GLU A 124 -1.60 9.85 1.26
N HIS A 125 -2.06 9.47 0.07
CA HIS A 125 -3.49 9.54 -0.28
C HIS A 125 -4.35 8.65 0.63
N ARG A 126 -3.80 7.54 1.08
CA ARG A 126 -4.50 6.63 1.98
C ARG A 126 -4.77 7.27 3.34
N ARG A 127 -3.87 8.14 3.81
CA ARG A 127 -4.04 8.86 5.09
C ARG A 127 -5.18 9.87 5.03
N GLU A 128 -5.44 10.44 3.86
CA GLU A 128 -6.47 11.45 3.65
C GLU A 128 -7.29 11.12 2.40
N PRO A 129 -8.01 9.98 2.41
CA PRO A 129 -8.75 9.58 1.22
C PRO A 129 -9.93 10.52 0.98
N LEU A 130 -10.12 10.91 -0.27
CA LEU A 130 -11.25 11.72 -0.68
C LEU A 130 -12.38 10.81 -1.19
N PRO A 131 -13.66 11.14 -0.92
CA PRO A 131 -14.78 10.40 -1.48
C PRO A 131 -14.70 10.38 -3.01
N ALA A 132 -15.01 9.24 -3.58
CA ALA A 132 -15.01 9.08 -5.03
C ALA A 132 -16.11 9.91 -5.68
#